data_5b18412447831593af308836fab15e77
#
_entry.id   5b18412447831593af308836fab15e77
#
_cell.length_a   1.000
_cell.length_b   1.000
_cell.length_c   1.000
_cell.angle_alpha   90.00
_cell.angle_beta   90.00
_cell.angle_gamma   90.00
#
_symmetry.space_group_name_H-M   'P 1'
#
loop_
_entity.id
_entity.type
_entity.pdbx_description
1 polymer ?
#
loop_
_entity_poly.entity_id
_entity_poly.type
_entity_poly.pdbx_seq_one_letter_code
_entity_poly.pdbx_strand_id
1 'polypeptide(L)'
;MKSLKSYNNRKNCEKKITKVKVNDRKDFSYELSLIQNDYLKSFAEFCLEHAPDYFYTYPASKSGEYHPRCSNELYGLTRHTKYCVRLANELMKDGFLFPFDENEKDLIYVTLLLHDLCKYGFGKYKNFLKHGGIAVHYVEELVQGTEFETIIKSSAWDTIKMAMRRHLGLYSKSAYGLPQNEIELFVARVDYITSLKVQDEIEDLKNEELKKENNK
;
A
#
# COMPACT_ATOMS: atom_id res chain seq x y z
N MET A 1 6.95 25.36 20.98
CA MET A 1 5.79 25.90 20.28
C MET A 1 6.15 26.27 18.84
N LYS A 2 6.20 25.28 17.93
CA LYS A 2 6.34 25.47 16.46
C LYS A 2 5.23 24.64 15.86
N SER A 3 4.12 25.28 15.42
CA SER A 3 3.22 24.39 14.83
C SER A 3 2.06 24.84 14.04
N LEU A 4 1.53 25.88 14.08
CA LEU A 4 0.23 26.15 13.44
C LEU A 4 0.29 26.82 12.06
N LYS A 5 1.47 27.22 11.57
CA LYS A 5 1.60 27.89 10.26
C LYS A 5 1.62 26.95 9.04
N SER A 6 1.91 25.65 9.21
CA SER A 6 1.91 24.71 8.09
C SER A 6 0.51 24.24 7.67
N TYR A 7 -0.47 24.39 8.52
CA TYR A 7 -1.84 23.91 8.26
C TYR A 7 -2.64 24.84 7.31
N ASN A 8 -2.29 26.11 7.23
CA ASN A 8 -3.04 27.09 6.42
C ASN A 8 -2.67 27.11 4.93
N ASN A 9 -1.52 26.54 4.53
CA ASN A 9 -1.20 26.39 3.10
C ASN A 9 -1.98 25.25 2.41
N ARG A 10 -2.66 24.40 3.18
CA ARG A 10 -3.48 23.30 2.66
C ARG A 10 -4.76 23.73 1.96
N LYS A 11 -5.33 24.88 2.33
CA LYS A 11 -6.61 25.38 1.76
C LYS A 11 -6.55 25.77 0.28
N ASN A 12 -5.36 26.07 -0.26
CA ASN A 12 -5.24 26.44 -1.67
C ASN A 12 -5.06 25.22 -2.61
N CYS A 13 -4.66 24.06 -2.09
CA CYS A 13 -4.59 22.82 -2.86
C CYS A 13 -5.99 22.20 -3.06
N GLU A 14 -6.90 22.37 -2.09
CA GLU A 14 -8.26 21.83 -2.15
C GLU A 14 -9.11 22.39 -3.32
N LYS A 15 -8.76 23.54 -3.89
CA LYS A 15 -9.51 24.18 -4.98
C LYS A 15 -9.26 23.61 -6.37
N LYS A 16 -8.26 22.75 -6.55
CA LYS A 16 -7.93 22.13 -7.86
C LYS A 16 -8.14 20.62 -7.90
N ILE A 17 -8.46 20.00 -6.79
CA ILE A 17 -8.87 18.59 -6.78
C ILE A 17 -10.32 18.55 -7.21
N THR A 18 -10.54 18.42 -8.52
CA THR A 18 -11.84 18.01 -9.09
C THR A 18 -12.40 16.92 -8.18
N LYS A 19 -13.66 17.07 -7.80
CA LYS A 19 -14.45 16.17 -6.94
C LYS A 19 -14.29 14.72 -7.38
N VAL A 20 -13.21 14.07 -6.97
CA VAL A 20 -13.13 12.61 -6.96
C VAL A 20 -14.18 12.18 -5.95
N LYS A 21 -15.23 11.51 -6.41
CA LYS A 21 -16.31 11.05 -5.54
C LYS A 21 -15.71 10.22 -4.43
N VAL A 22 -16.21 10.36 -3.21
CA VAL A 22 -15.74 9.61 -2.03
C VAL A 22 -15.72 8.10 -2.28
N ASN A 23 -16.60 7.58 -3.16
CA ASN A 23 -16.63 6.20 -3.62
C ASN A 23 -15.36 5.75 -4.38
N ASP A 24 -14.70 6.63 -5.16
CA ASP A 24 -13.53 6.22 -5.97
C ASP A 24 -12.31 5.86 -5.12
N ARG A 25 -12.29 6.22 -3.84
CA ARG A 25 -11.16 6.02 -2.92
C ARG A 25 -11.18 4.67 -2.25
N LYS A 26 -12.36 4.12 -1.99
CA LYS A 26 -12.58 2.76 -1.51
C LYS A 26 -12.66 1.76 -2.66
N ASP A 27 -12.71 2.23 -3.89
CA ASP A 27 -12.79 1.40 -5.07
C ASP A 27 -11.41 0.80 -5.41
N PHE A 28 -11.25 -0.47 -5.10
CA PHE A 28 -10.10 -1.31 -5.47
C PHE A 28 -10.43 -2.26 -6.63
N SER A 29 -11.50 -2.01 -7.38
CA SER A 29 -11.97 -2.91 -8.44
C SER A 29 -10.89 -3.23 -9.48
N TYR A 30 -10.07 -2.24 -9.86
CA TYR A 30 -8.96 -2.47 -10.77
C TYR A 30 -7.88 -3.36 -10.14
N GLU A 31 -7.42 -3.04 -8.95
CA GLU A 31 -6.37 -3.79 -8.25
C GLU A 31 -6.82 -5.23 -7.96
N LEU A 32 -8.07 -5.42 -7.55
CA LEU A 32 -8.68 -6.73 -7.33
C LEU A 32 -8.86 -7.51 -8.66
N SER A 33 -9.09 -6.84 -9.78
CA SER A 33 -9.23 -7.50 -11.09
C SER A 33 -7.95 -8.14 -11.59
N LEU A 34 -6.79 -7.80 -11.03
CA LEU A 34 -5.51 -8.41 -11.35
C LEU A 34 -5.34 -9.81 -10.74
N ILE A 35 -6.08 -10.12 -9.69
CA ILE A 35 -6.05 -11.43 -9.02
C ILE A 35 -6.89 -12.40 -9.81
N GLN A 36 -6.30 -13.50 -10.30
CA GLN A 36 -6.95 -14.51 -11.12
C GLN A 36 -7.70 -15.55 -10.27
N ASN A 37 -7.20 -15.88 -9.08
CA ASN A 37 -7.85 -16.80 -8.18
C ASN A 37 -9.05 -16.12 -7.49
N ASP A 38 -10.27 -16.54 -7.81
CA ASP A 38 -11.49 -15.93 -7.28
C ASP A 38 -11.59 -16.00 -5.75
N TYR A 39 -11.09 -17.07 -5.13
CA TYR A 39 -11.11 -17.18 -3.67
C TYR A 39 -10.14 -16.19 -2.99
N LEU A 40 -8.92 -16.05 -3.52
CA LEU A 40 -7.96 -15.04 -3.05
C LEU A 40 -8.45 -13.62 -3.29
N LYS A 41 -9.12 -13.39 -4.42
CA LYS A 41 -9.74 -12.10 -4.74
C LYS A 41 -10.83 -11.74 -3.75
N SER A 42 -11.78 -12.64 -3.52
CA SER A 42 -12.87 -12.45 -2.54
C SER A 42 -12.35 -12.27 -1.12
N PHE A 43 -11.29 -13.00 -0.75
CA PHE A 43 -10.61 -12.82 0.53
C PHE A 43 -9.99 -11.43 0.66
N ALA A 44 -9.27 -10.94 -0.36
CA ALA A 44 -8.67 -9.61 -0.34
C ALA A 44 -9.74 -8.51 -0.26
N GLU A 45 -10.81 -8.65 -1.03
CA GLU A 45 -11.97 -7.75 -1.01
C GLU A 45 -12.60 -7.69 0.38
N PHE A 46 -12.88 -8.85 0.98
CA PHE A 46 -13.39 -8.94 2.34
C PHE A 46 -12.49 -8.22 3.36
N CYS A 47 -11.17 -8.42 3.28
CA CYS A 47 -10.22 -7.74 4.17
C CYS A 47 -10.23 -6.21 3.98
N LEU A 48 -10.34 -5.74 2.74
CA LEU A 48 -10.42 -4.32 2.42
C LEU A 48 -11.74 -3.72 2.93
N GLU A 49 -12.87 -4.38 2.75
CA GLU A 49 -14.17 -3.91 3.25
C GLU A 49 -14.18 -3.70 4.77
N HIS A 50 -13.44 -4.54 5.50
CA HIS A 50 -13.32 -4.50 6.95
C HIS A 50 -12.07 -3.74 7.43
N ALA A 51 -11.34 -3.07 6.52
CA ALA A 51 -10.16 -2.29 6.91
C ALA A 51 -10.51 -1.19 7.91
N PRO A 52 -9.61 -0.85 8.85
CA PRO A 52 -9.83 0.28 9.76
C PRO A 52 -10.09 1.57 8.99
N ASP A 53 -11.03 2.42 9.45
CA ASP A 53 -11.43 3.65 8.75
C ASP A 53 -10.27 4.55 8.36
N TYR A 54 -9.21 4.60 9.18
CA TYR A 54 -8.04 5.41 8.88
C TYR A 54 -7.26 4.92 7.64
N PHE A 55 -7.38 3.64 7.26
CA PHE A 55 -6.77 3.12 6.03
C PHE A 55 -7.23 3.91 4.81
N TYR A 56 -8.49 4.33 4.82
CA TYR A 56 -9.10 5.08 3.73
C TYR A 56 -8.95 6.61 3.86
N THR A 57 -8.46 7.12 4.98
CA THR A 57 -8.49 8.56 5.24
C THR A 57 -7.13 9.15 5.55
N TYR A 58 -6.19 8.37 6.07
CA TYR A 58 -4.91 8.88 6.56
C TYR A 58 -3.83 8.94 5.46
N PRO A 59 -2.79 9.77 5.67
CA PRO A 59 -1.60 9.78 4.84
C PRO A 59 -0.81 8.48 5.00
N ALA A 60 0.03 8.13 4.02
CA ALA A 60 0.92 6.98 4.10
C ALA A 60 2.05 7.16 5.12
N SER A 61 2.43 8.41 5.45
CA SER A 61 3.43 8.72 6.46
C SER A 61 2.94 9.82 7.41
N LYS A 62 3.19 9.66 8.71
CA LYS A 62 2.90 10.70 9.71
C LYS A 62 3.88 11.87 9.64
N SER A 63 5.14 11.61 9.33
CA SER A 63 6.18 12.64 9.26
C SER A 63 6.17 13.41 7.94
N GLY A 64 5.64 12.82 6.87
CA GLY A 64 5.75 13.35 5.51
C GLY A 64 7.14 13.22 4.89
N GLU A 65 8.07 12.51 5.56
CA GLU A 65 9.47 12.43 5.12
C GLU A 65 9.74 11.30 4.12
N TYR A 66 8.98 10.20 4.21
CA TYR A 66 9.30 8.94 3.55
C TYR A 66 8.46 8.61 2.32
N HIS A 67 7.50 9.45 1.94
CA HIS A 67 6.62 9.20 0.81
C HIS A 67 6.49 10.44 -0.09
N PRO A 68 6.14 10.28 -1.37
CA PRO A 68 5.84 11.41 -2.25
C PRO A 68 4.66 12.22 -1.72
N ARG A 69 4.58 13.50 -2.11
CA ARG A 69 3.55 14.47 -1.67
C ARG A 69 2.14 13.90 -1.77
N CYS A 70 1.82 13.25 -2.89
CA CYS A 70 0.50 12.67 -3.12
C CYS A 70 0.13 11.56 -2.12
N SER A 71 1.11 10.86 -1.55
CA SER A 71 0.88 9.84 -0.51
C SER A 71 0.96 10.41 0.92
N ASN A 72 1.39 11.66 1.09
CA ASN A 72 1.46 12.35 2.39
C ASN A 72 0.23 13.23 2.70
N GLU A 73 -0.78 13.19 1.85
CA GLU A 73 -2.04 13.89 2.02
C GLU A 73 -3.13 12.97 2.56
N LEU A 74 -4.34 13.51 2.76
CA LEU A 74 -5.53 12.70 3.04
C LEU A 74 -5.68 11.62 1.97
N TYR A 75 -6.05 10.41 2.39
CA TYR A 75 -6.17 9.22 1.53
C TYR A 75 -4.82 8.70 0.98
N GLY A 76 -3.73 9.21 1.48
CA GLY A 76 -2.39 8.86 1.00
C GLY A 76 -2.04 7.40 1.20
N LEU A 77 -2.51 6.78 2.29
CA LEU A 77 -2.29 5.36 2.56
C LEU A 77 -2.97 4.47 1.51
N THR A 78 -4.23 4.74 1.17
CA THR A 78 -4.94 4.05 0.08
C THR A 78 -4.23 4.24 -1.27
N ARG A 79 -3.78 5.47 -1.56
CA ARG A 79 -3.04 5.78 -2.79
C ARG A 79 -1.72 5.02 -2.88
N HIS A 80 -0.96 4.98 -1.80
CA HIS A 80 0.27 4.21 -1.71
C HIS A 80 0.02 2.72 -1.98
N THR A 81 -0.98 2.13 -1.33
CA THR A 81 -1.37 0.73 -1.55
C THR A 81 -1.69 0.44 -3.01
N LYS A 82 -2.49 1.30 -3.67
CA LYS A 82 -2.80 1.17 -5.10
C LYS A 82 -1.54 1.31 -5.97
N TYR A 83 -0.64 2.22 -5.64
CA TYR A 83 0.62 2.38 -6.39
C TYR A 83 1.50 1.15 -6.27
N CYS A 84 1.59 0.52 -5.09
CA CYS A 84 2.32 -0.72 -4.92
C CYS A 84 1.78 -1.81 -5.87
N VAL A 85 0.48 -2.04 -5.89
CA VAL A 85 -0.14 -3.06 -6.74
C VAL A 85 0.08 -2.76 -8.23
N ARG A 86 -0.14 -1.51 -8.65
CA ARG A 86 0.05 -1.09 -10.06
C ARG A 86 1.49 -1.19 -10.52
N LEU A 87 2.44 -0.75 -9.68
CA LEU A 87 3.85 -0.90 -9.98
C LEU A 87 4.25 -2.38 -10.10
N ALA A 88 3.79 -3.22 -9.18
CA ALA A 88 4.03 -4.65 -9.23
C ALA A 88 3.51 -5.25 -10.55
N ASN A 89 2.27 -4.90 -10.94
CA ASN A 89 1.70 -5.35 -12.21
C ASN A 89 2.56 -4.94 -13.42
N GLU A 90 2.99 -3.67 -13.49
CA GLU A 90 3.84 -3.23 -14.61
C GLU A 90 5.21 -3.94 -14.62
N LEU A 91 5.82 -4.18 -13.47
CA LEU A 91 7.11 -4.88 -13.38
C LEU A 91 7.03 -6.38 -13.74
N MET A 92 5.87 -7.01 -13.54
CA MET A 92 5.65 -8.44 -13.82
C MET A 92 5.02 -8.70 -15.21
N LYS A 93 4.63 -7.66 -15.95
CA LYS A 93 3.76 -7.73 -17.12
C LYS A 93 4.28 -8.59 -18.25
N ASP A 94 5.56 -8.50 -18.55
CA ASP A 94 6.19 -9.24 -19.65
C ASP A 94 7.02 -10.46 -19.19
N GLY A 95 7.09 -10.71 -17.88
CA GLY A 95 7.78 -11.84 -17.28
C GLY A 95 9.30 -11.85 -17.44
N PHE A 96 9.89 -10.83 -18.07
CA PHE A 96 11.33 -10.79 -18.34
C PHE A 96 12.15 -10.45 -17.10
N LEU A 97 11.73 -9.44 -16.34
CA LEU A 97 12.45 -9.00 -15.15
C LEU A 97 12.09 -9.83 -13.91
N PHE A 98 10.83 -10.26 -13.83
CA PHE A 98 10.29 -10.97 -12.67
C PHE A 98 9.37 -12.09 -13.17
N PRO A 99 9.92 -13.30 -13.43
CA PRO A 99 9.20 -14.42 -14.03
C PRO A 99 8.34 -15.19 -13.01
N PHE A 100 7.49 -14.49 -12.27
CA PHE A 100 6.51 -15.11 -11.38
C PHE A 100 5.39 -15.79 -12.17
N ASP A 101 4.98 -16.96 -11.71
CA ASP A 101 3.78 -17.60 -12.23
C ASP A 101 2.50 -16.89 -11.76
N GLU A 102 1.34 -17.29 -12.31
CA GLU A 102 0.07 -16.61 -12.01
C GLU A 102 -0.35 -16.78 -10.53
N ASN A 103 -0.01 -17.91 -9.90
CA ASN A 103 -0.29 -18.11 -8.47
C ASN A 103 0.60 -17.20 -7.61
N GLU A 104 1.87 -17.07 -7.94
CA GLU A 104 2.80 -16.18 -7.26
C GLU A 104 2.40 -14.70 -7.43
N LYS A 105 1.94 -14.31 -8.63
CA LYS A 105 1.38 -12.97 -8.87
C LYS A 105 0.18 -12.68 -7.99
N ASP A 106 -0.75 -13.63 -7.87
CA ASP A 106 -1.91 -13.49 -6.99
C ASP A 106 -1.50 -13.28 -5.53
N LEU A 107 -0.53 -14.07 -5.03
CA LEU A 107 -0.02 -13.91 -3.67
C LEU A 107 0.65 -12.54 -3.46
N ILE A 108 1.39 -12.04 -4.46
CA ILE A 108 2.00 -10.71 -4.45
C ILE A 108 0.93 -9.62 -4.39
N TYR A 109 -0.10 -9.70 -5.24
CA TYR A 109 -1.17 -8.69 -5.25
C TYR A 109 -1.92 -8.66 -3.93
N VAL A 110 -2.30 -9.82 -3.39
CA VAL A 110 -2.96 -9.90 -2.08
C VAL A 110 -2.06 -9.33 -0.99
N THR A 111 -0.77 -9.69 -0.99
CA THR A 111 0.19 -9.15 -0.02
C THR A 111 0.25 -7.64 -0.08
N LEU A 112 0.39 -7.06 -1.28
CA LEU A 112 0.49 -5.60 -1.46
C LEU A 112 -0.81 -4.87 -1.12
N LEU A 113 -1.97 -5.50 -1.31
CA LEU A 113 -3.25 -4.94 -0.85
C LEU A 113 -3.35 -4.86 0.67
N LEU A 114 -2.76 -5.81 1.38
CA LEU A 114 -2.95 -5.99 2.83
C LEU A 114 -1.77 -5.52 3.69
N HIS A 115 -0.55 -5.29 3.13
CA HIS A 115 0.69 -5.05 3.88
C HIS A 115 0.61 -3.90 4.87
N ASP A 116 -0.06 -2.82 4.50
CA ASP A 116 -0.19 -1.59 5.26
C ASP A 116 -1.60 -1.39 5.87
N LEU A 117 -2.47 -2.40 5.84
CA LEU A 117 -3.87 -2.33 6.29
C LEU A 117 -3.98 -1.77 7.72
N CYS A 118 -3.04 -2.15 8.58
CA CYS A 118 -2.98 -1.72 9.99
C CYS A 118 -1.74 -0.86 10.31
N LYS A 119 -1.29 0.00 9.38
CA LYS A 119 -0.08 0.82 9.52
C LYS A 119 -0.04 1.68 10.79
N TYR A 120 -1.16 2.18 11.23
CA TYR A 120 -1.29 3.04 12.42
C TYR A 120 -1.73 2.27 13.67
N GLY A 121 -1.76 0.95 13.59
CA GLY A 121 -2.12 0.07 14.67
C GLY A 121 -3.61 -0.27 14.69
N PHE A 122 -3.95 -1.28 15.49
CA PHE A 122 -5.30 -1.76 15.71
C PHE A 122 -5.50 -2.09 17.19
N GLY A 123 -6.55 -1.60 17.79
CA GLY A 123 -6.86 -1.84 19.21
C GLY A 123 -5.69 -1.45 20.12
N LYS A 124 -5.16 -2.42 20.88
CA LYS A 124 -3.98 -2.28 21.76
C LYS A 124 -2.64 -2.31 21.02
N TYR A 125 -2.62 -2.75 19.76
CA TYR A 125 -1.41 -2.87 18.95
C TYR A 125 -1.11 -1.56 18.24
N LYS A 126 -0.13 -0.79 18.75
CA LYS A 126 0.21 0.55 18.23
C LYS A 126 1.69 0.73 17.87
N ASN A 127 2.44 -0.34 17.74
CA ASN A 127 3.85 -0.25 17.40
C ASN A 127 4.05 -0.12 15.88
N PHE A 128 4.31 1.09 15.42
CA PHE A 128 4.53 1.41 14.01
C PHE A 128 5.59 0.54 13.31
N LEU A 129 6.69 0.21 13.99
CA LEU A 129 7.76 -0.62 13.41
C LEU A 129 7.38 -2.09 13.19
N LYS A 130 6.20 -2.50 13.64
CA LYS A 130 5.68 -3.86 13.52
C LYS A 130 4.34 -3.91 12.77
N HIS A 131 4.01 -2.87 12.01
CA HIS A 131 2.68 -2.76 11.40
C HIS A 131 2.35 -3.92 10.45
N GLY A 132 3.32 -4.47 9.70
CA GLY A 132 3.07 -5.66 8.90
C GLY A 132 2.66 -6.88 9.73
N GLY A 133 3.26 -7.07 10.91
CA GLY A 133 2.84 -8.11 11.85
C GLY A 133 1.48 -7.82 12.49
N ILE A 134 1.15 -6.54 12.72
CA ILE A 134 -0.16 -6.13 13.22
C ILE A 134 -1.23 -6.39 12.18
N ALA A 135 -0.97 -6.09 10.90
CA ALA A 135 -1.89 -6.37 9.81
C ALA A 135 -2.16 -7.87 9.67
N VAL A 136 -1.12 -8.71 9.77
CA VAL A 136 -1.27 -10.18 9.79
C VAL A 136 -2.20 -10.62 10.92
N HIS A 137 -1.93 -10.17 12.14
CA HIS A 137 -2.75 -10.54 13.30
C HIS A 137 -4.20 -10.07 13.17
N TYR A 138 -4.39 -8.85 12.65
CA TYR A 138 -5.72 -8.32 12.35
C TYR A 138 -6.49 -9.20 11.37
N VAL A 139 -5.86 -9.60 10.25
CA VAL A 139 -6.48 -10.46 9.25
C VAL A 139 -6.80 -11.84 9.83
N GLU A 140 -5.86 -12.44 10.59
CA GLU A 140 -6.08 -13.74 11.23
C GLU A 140 -7.25 -13.71 12.24
N GLU A 141 -7.45 -12.61 12.98
CA GLU A 141 -8.63 -12.44 13.85
C GLU A 141 -9.91 -12.20 13.03
N LEU A 142 -9.82 -11.38 11.98
CA LEU A 142 -10.98 -10.96 11.18
C LEU A 142 -11.69 -12.14 10.49
N VAL A 143 -10.92 -13.12 10.01
CA VAL A 143 -11.46 -14.24 9.24
C VAL A 143 -11.99 -15.39 10.08
N GLN A 144 -11.80 -15.36 11.40
CA GLN A 144 -12.29 -16.42 12.29
C GLN A 144 -13.80 -16.55 12.22
N GLY A 145 -14.29 -17.77 12.01
CA GLY A 145 -15.72 -18.06 11.88
C GLY A 145 -16.34 -17.61 10.55
N THR A 146 -15.55 -17.14 9.59
CA THR A 146 -15.99 -16.82 8.23
C THR A 146 -15.62 -17.92 7.24
N GLU A 147 -16.12 -17.84 6.01
CA GLU A 147 -15.72 -18.72 4.91
C GLU A 147 -14.23 -18.65 4.57
N PHE A 148 -13.54 -17.56 4.96
CA PHE A 148 -12.11 -17.36 4.73
C PHE A 148 -11.22 -17.93 5.82
N GLU A 149 -11.76 -18.50 6.89
CA GLU A 149 -10.94 -19.10 7.98
C GLU A 149 -9.95 -20.16 7.48
N THR A 150 -10.30 -20.88 6.41
CA THR A 150 -9.44 -21.94 5.87
C THR A 150 -8.17 -21.40 5.22
N ILE A 151 -8.18 -20.15 4.72
CA ILE A 151 -7.02 -19.57 4.04
C ILE A 151 -5.85 -19.41 5.00
N ILE A 152 -6.08 -19.01 6.26
CA ILE A 152 -5.02 -18.79 7.25
C ILE A 152 -4.32 -20.09 7.70
N LYS A 153 -4.82 -21.23 7.26
CA LYS A 153 -4.23 -22.56 7.49
C LYS A 153 -3.50 -23.10 6.25
N SER A 154 -3.42 -22.31 5.17
CA SER A 154 -2.84 -22.71 3.89
C SER A 154 -1.39 -22.23 3.71
N SER A 155 -0.65 -22.89 2.81
CA SER A 155 0.68 -22.44 2.39
C SER A 155 0.65 -21.08 1.68
N ALA A 156 -0.46 -20.75 1.00
CA ALA A 156 -0.69 -19.44 0.41
C ALA A 156 -0.63 -18.33 1.46
N TRP A 157 -1.32 -18.54 2.59
CA TRP A 157 -1.26 -17.59 3.70
C TRP A 157 0.12 -17.50 4.34
N ASP A 158 0.84 -18.60 4.45
CA ASP A 158 2.20 -18.58 5.00
C ASP A 158 3.11 -17.67 4.16
N THR A 159 2.97 -17.71 2.84
CA THR A 159 3.70 -16.81 1.92
C THR A 159 3.27 -15.36 2.10
N ILE A 160 1.96 -15.07 2.01
CA ILE A 160 1.40 -13.73 2.19
C ILE A 160 1.83 -13.15 3.56
N LYS A 161 1.63 -13.90 4.63
CA LYS A 161 1.95 -13.51 6.00
C LYS A 161 3.41 -13.12 6.18
N MET A 162 4.34 -13.92 5.64
CA MET A 162 5.76 -13.61 5.78
C MET A 162 6.17 -12.43 4.92
N ALA A 163 5.65 -12.28 3.71
CA ALA A 163 5.88 -11.12 2.86
C ALA A 163 5.33 -9.83 3.51
N MET A 164 4.12 -9.85 4.09
CA MET A 164 3.59 -8.74 4.87
C MET A 164 4.47 -8.37 6.06
N ARG A 165 4.98 -9.34 6.81
CA ARG A 165 5.84 -9.11 7.98
C ARG A 165 7.20 -8.52 7.63
N ARG A 166 7.71 -8.80 6.43
CA ARG A 166 9.06 -8.44 5.96
C ARG A 166 9.08 -7.35 4.90
N HIS A 167 7.93 -6.75 4.56
CA HIS A 167 7.84 -5.76 3.47
C HIS A 167 8.72 -4.52 3.68
N LEU A 168 9.06 -4.15 4.93
CA LEU A 168 10.00 -3.06 5.19
C LEU A 168 11.45 -3.36 4.74
N GLY A 169 11.76 -4.60 4.34
CA GLY A 169 13.05 -4.99 3.80
C GLY A 169 14.22 -4.60 4.72
N LEU A 170 15.24 -3.94 4.17
CA LEU A 170 16.43 -3.50 4.90
C LEU A 170 16.14 -2.48 6.02
N TYR A 171 15.04 -1.79 5.95
CA TYR A 171 14.62 -0.80 6.96
C TYR A 171 13.88 -1.44 8.13
N SER A 172 13.63 -2.76 8.05
CA SER A 172 12.96 -3.49 9.10
C SER A 172 13.88 -3.67 10.31
N LYS A 173 13.51 -3.04 11.41
CA LYS A 173 13.99 -3.40 12.76
C LYS A 173 13.10 -4.48 13.39
N SER A 174 12.36 -5.20 12.57
CA SER A 174 11.37 -6.16 13.00
C SER A 174 12.05 -7.47 13.44
N ALA A 175 11.43 -8.16 14.39
CA ALA A 175 11.84 -9.49 14.82
C ALA A 175 11.68 -10.56 13.72
N TYR A 176 11.01 -10.21 12.59
CA TYR A 176 10.78 -11.12 11.47
C TYR A 176 11.95 -11.20 10.48
N GLY A 177 12.98 -10.36 10.65
CA GLY A 177 14.17 -10.35 9.81
C GLY A 177 13.97 -9.76 8.41
N LEU A 178 14.94 -10.02 7.55
CA LEU A 178 14.95 -9.60 6.15
C LEU A 178 14.13 -10.56 5.28
N PRO A 179 13.72 -10.12 4.07
CA PRO A 179 13.15 -11.00 3.05
C PRO A 179 14.01 -12.24 2.79
N GLN A 180 13.39 -13.42 2.69
CA GLN A 180 14.07 -14.71 2.58
C GLN A 180 13.86 -15.41 1.24
N ASN A 181 12.91 -14.93 0.42
CA ASN A 181 12.63 -15.48 -0.90
C ASN A 181 12.29 -14.35 -1.88
N GLU A 182 12.10 -14.71 -3.16
CA GLU A 182 11.90 -13.75 -4.24
C GLU A 182 10.59 -12.95 -4.08
N ILE A 183 9.51 -13.55 -3.63
CA ILE A 183 8.23 -12.87 -3.39
C ILE A 183 8.38 -11.83 -2.29
N GLU A 184 8.95 -12.21 -1.14
CA GLU A 184 9.19 -11.29 -0.04
C GLU A 184 10.09 -10.11 -0.45
N LEU A 185 11.16 -10.41 -1.20
CA LEU A 185 12.09 -9.41 -1.69
C LEU A 185 11.43 -8.47 -2.71
N PHE A 186 10.62 -9.02 -3.62
CA PHE A 186 9.89 -8.24 -4.61
C PHE A 186 8.89 -7.30 -3.94
N VAL A 187 8.07 -7.80 -3.01
CA VAL A 187 7.12 -6.98 -2.23
C VAL A 187 7.84 -5.85 -1.50
N ALA A 188 8.95 -6.14 -0.82
CA ALA A 188 9.71 -5.12 -0.10
C ALA A 188 10.32 -4.06 -1.04
N ARG A 189 10.76 -4.45 -2.24
CA ARG A 189 11.27 -3.51 -3.25
C ARG A 189 10.19 -2.63 -3.84
N VAL A 190 9.02 -3.20 -4.14
CA VAL A 190 7.87 -2.45 -4.63
C VAL A 190 7.43 -1.40 -3.62
N ASP A 191 7.28 -1.77 -2.36
CA ASP A 191 6.94 -0.84 -1.28
C ASP A 191 7.99 0.28 -1.15
N TYR A 192 9.27 -0.06 -1.16
CA TYR A 192 10.36 0.91 -1.12
C TYR A 192 10.32 1.88 -2.30
N ILE A 193 10.21 1.37 -3.54
CA ILE A 193 10.21 2.21 -4.76
C ILE A 193 9.03 3.18 -4.75
N THR A 194 7.85 2.72 -4.35
CA THR A 194 6.66 3.59 -4.28
C THR A 194 6.74 4.63 -3.15
N SER A 195 7.64 4.42 -2.20
CA SER A 195 7.94 5.39 -1.12
C SER A 195 8.94 6.47 -1.54
N LEU A 196 9.64 6.31 -2.66
CA LEU A 196 10.61 7.30 -3.15
C LEU A 196 9.93 8.57 -3.64
N LYS A 197 10.57 9.72 -3.42
CA LYS A 197 10.05 11.04 -3.83
C LYS A 197 10.30 11.37 -5.30
N VAL A 198 10.76 10.43 -6.10
CA VAL A 198 11.03 10.64 -7.53
C VAL A 198 9.78 11.11 -8.28
N GLN A 199 8.58 10.75 -7.82
CA GLN A 199 7.32 11.26 -8.39
C GLN A 199 7.16 12.78 -8.20
N ASP A 200 7.60 13.31 -7.05
CA ASP A 200 7.59 14.75 -6.78
C ASP A 200 8.54 15.49 -7.72
N GLU A 201 9.73 14.93 -7.96
CA GLU A 201 10.73 15.49 -8.88
C GLU A 201 10.22 15.51 -10.32
N ILE A 202 9.56 14.44 -10.78
CA ILE A 202 8.95 14.39 -12.12
C ILE A 202 7.83 15.41 -12.25
N GLU A 203 7.00 15.59 -11.23
CA GLU A 203 5.93 16.59 -11.23
C GLU A 203 6.50 18.01 -11.25
N ASP A 204 7.55 18.27 -10.49
CA ASP A 204 8.22 19.57 -10.45
C ASP A 204 8.84 19.92 -11.81
N LEU A 205 9.52 18.96 -12.47
CA LEU A 205 10.06 19.15 -13.83
C LEU A 205 8.98 19.48 -14.85
N LYS A 206 7.87 18.75 -14.85
CA LYS A 206 6.72 19.04 -15.75
C LYS A 206 6.13 20.44 -15.52
N ASN A 207 6.02 20.85 -14.26
CA ASN A 207 5.50 22.17 -13.91
C ASN A 207 6.46 23.29 -14.36
N GLU A 208 7.76 23.07 -14.32
CA GLU A 208 8.76 24.01 -14.84
C GLU A 208 8.68 24.16 -16.37
N GLU A 209 8.52 23.04 -17.08
CA GLU A 209 8.34 23.06 -18.55
C GLU A 209 7.09 23.85 -18.96
N LEU A 210 5.95 23.56 -18.33
CA LEU A 210 4.69 24.28 -18.57
C LEU A 210 4.81 25.79 -18.31
N LYS A 211 5.55 26.21 -17.28
CA LYS A 211 5.80 27.63 -17.01
C LYS A 211 6.64 28.30 -18.11
N LYS A 212 7.64 27.58 -18.65
CA LYS A 212 8.46 28.08 -19.76
C LYS A 212 7.67 28.23 -21.06
N GLU A 213 6.71 27.34 -21.32
CA GLU A 213 5.82 27.41 -22.50
C GLU A 213 4.84 28.56 -22.39
N ASN A 214 4.26 28.81 -21.21
CA ASN A 214 3.30 29.90 -20.99
C ASN A 214 3.94 31.29 -20.95
N ASN A 215 5.27 31.39 -20.88
CA ASN A 215 6.01 32.65 -20.87
C ASN A 215 6.64 33.01 -22.25
N LYS A 216 6.34 32.22 -23.29
CA LYS A 216 6.71 32.48 -24.68
C LYS A 216 5.52 33.05 -25.46
#